data_514baad5ab0b484c88c221bced83c0a7
#
_entry.id   514baad5ab0b484c88c221bced83c0a7
#
_cell.length_a   1.000
_cell.length_b   1.000
_cell.length_c   1.000
_cell.angle_alpha   90.00
_cell.angle_beta   90.00
_cell.angle_gamma   90.00
#
_symmetry.space_group_name_H-M   'P 1'
#
loop_
_entity.id
_entity.type
_entity.pdbx_description
1 polymer ?
#
loop_
_entity_poly.entity_id
_entity_poly.type
_entity_poly.pdbx_seq_one_letter_code
_entity_poly.pdbx_strand_id
1 'polypeptide(L)'
;MKIIMLGAPGAGKGTQAKKIAEKYSIPHISTGDIFRANIKNGTELGQKAKTYMDQGLLVPDELVVDLVVDRVNHEDCRNGYVLDGFPRTIPQAEALDEALAGLGQRVDYAINVEVPDENIVNRMSGRRACVDCGATYHIVYAPTKEENVCDNCHGSLILREDDKPETVQKRLNVYHEQTQPLIDYYTEKKILVEVDGTVDIEDVFAAIVNVLGE
;
A
#
# COMPACT_ATOMS: atom_id res chain seq x y z
N MET A 1 12.39 10.20 -8.00
CA MET A 1 12.28 9.88 -6.57
C MET A 1 11.52 8.57 -6.41
N LYS A 2 12.10 7.55 -5.74
CA LYS A 2 11.54 6.21 -5.56
C LYS A 2 11.20 6.01 -4.10
N ILE A 3 9.93 5.84 -3.80
CA ILE A 3 9.38 5.83 -2.45
C ILE A 3 8.71 4.49 -2.17
N ILE A 4 8.95 3.95 -0.98
CA ILE A 4 8.24 2.79 -0.43
C ILE A 4 7.35 3.26 0.73
N MET A 5 6.09 2.81 0.74
CA MET A 5 5.18 3.04 1.86
C MET A 5 5.14 1.82 2.77
N LEU A 6 5.55 2.00 4.03
CA LEU A 6 5.49 1.00 5.09
C LEU A 6 4.39 1.34 6.12
N GLY A 7 4.01 0.36 6.92
CA GLY A 7 3.01 0.49 7.99
C GLY A 7 1.95 -0.60 7.94
N ALA A 8 1.20 -0.76 9.02
CA ALA A 8 0.19 -1.79 9.19
C ALA A 8 -0.94 -1.71 8.14
N PRO A 9 -1.68 -2.81 7.86
CA PRO A 9 -2.88 -2.74 7.04
C PRO A 9 -3.87 -1.73 7.64
N GLY A 10 -4.42 -0.81 6.84
CA GLY A 10 -5.33 0.23 7.35
C GLY A 10 -4.66 1.49 7.92
N ALA A 11 -3.32 1.56 7.98
CA ALA A 11 -2.60 2.74 8.48
C ALA A 11 -2.77 4.02 7.63
N GLY A 12 -3.30 3.91 6.40
CA GLY A 12 -3.50 5.08 5.52
C GLY A 12 -2.46 5.18 4.39
N LYS A 13 -1.56 4.21 4.23
CA LYS A 13 -0.50 4.19 3.19
C LYS A 13 -1.00 4.56 1.80
N GLY A 14 -2.05 3.88 1.32
CA GLY A 14 -2.59 4.11 -0.02
C GLY A 14 -3.17 5.52 -0.21
N THR A 15 -3.71 6.14 0.84
CA THR A 15 -4.17 7.53 0.80
C THR A 15 -2.98 8.47 0.64
N GLN A 16 -1.94 8.29 1.42
CA GLN A 16 -0.73 9.10 1.34
C GLN A 16 0.03 8.86 0.03
N ALA A 17 0.14 7.59 -0.40
CA ALA A 17 0.78 7.23 -1.67
C ALA A 17 0.15 7.94 -2.88
N LYS A 18 -1.19 8.04 -2.92
CA LYS A 18 -1.90 8.77 -3.98
C LYS A 18 -1.60 10.27 -3.95
N LYS A 19 -1.62 10.88 -2.76
CA LYS A 19 -1.30 12.31 -2.60
C LYS A 19 0.16 12.62 -2.99
N ILE A 20 1.10 11.75 -2.62
CA ILE A 20 2.51 11.85 -3.02
C ILE A 20 2.63 11.73 -4.54
N ALA A 21 2.01 10.71 -5.13
CA ALA A 21 2.04 10.48 -6.57
C ALA A 21 1.53 11.68 -7.37
N GLU A 22 0.42 12.29 -6.91
CA GLU A 22 -0.16 13.48 -7.50
C GLU A 22 0.77 14.70 -7.37
N LYS A 23 1.27 14.99 -6.15
CA LYS A 23 2.15 16.15 -5.90
C LYS A 23 3.43 16.10 -6.71
N TYR A 24 4.07 14.94 -6.77
CA TYR A 24 5.38 14.78 -7.42
C TYR A 24 5.28 14.28 -8.87
N SER A 25 4.07 14.10 -9.40
CA SER A 25 3.80 13.63 -10.77
C SER A 25 4.54 12.31 -11.08
N ILE A 26 4.51 11.35 -10.15
CA ILE A 26 5.10 10.02 -10.27
C ILE A 26 4.01 8.93 -10.13
N PRO A 27 4.14 7.76 -10.76
CA PRO A 27 3.12 6.71 -10.66
C PRO A 27 3.00 6.13 -9.26
N HIS A 28 1.75 5.90 -8.83
CA HIS A 28 1.41 5.09 -7.67
C HIS A 28 1.26 3.63 -8.09
N ILE A 29 2.07 2.75 -7.52
CA ILE A 29 2.08 1.31 -7.80
C ILE A 29 1.61 0.58 -6.54
N SER A 30 0.36 0.13 -6.54
CA SER A 30 -0.24 -0.63 -5.45
C SER A 30 -0.36 -2.10 -5.84
N THR A 31 0.44 -2.98 -5.22
CA THR A 31 0.35 -4.42 -5.45
C THR A 31 -1.02 -4.98 -5.08
N GLY A 32 -1.62 -4.45 -4.01
CA GLY A 32 -2.97 -4.82 -3.62
C GLY A 32 -4.01 -4.47 -4.70
N ASP A 33 -3.91 -3.31 -5.34
CA ASP A 33 -4.84 -2.92 -6.41
C ASP A 33 -4.61 -3.74 -7.68
N ILE A 34 -3.35 -4.04 -8.02
CA ILE A 34 -3.01 -4.91 -9.15
C ILE A 34 -3.62 -6.31 -8.95
N PHE A 35 -3.47 -6.92 -7.77
CA PHE A 35 -4.06 -8.23 -7.50
C PHE A 35 -5.59 -8.17 -7.52
N ARG A 36 -6.21 -7.15 -6.93
CA ARG A 36 -7.67 -7.00 -6.99
C ARG A 36 -8.21 -6.83 -8.41
N ALA A 37 -7.52 -6.09 -9.26
CA ALA A 37 -7.86 -5.98 -10.68
C ALA A 37 -7.77 -7.34 -11.39
N ASN A 38 -6.72 -8.12 -11.11
CA ASN A 38 -6.55 -9.47 -11.64
C ASN A 38 -7.65 -10.43 -11.15
N ILE A 39 -8.04 -10.34 -9.86
CA ILE A 39 -9.16 -11.12 -9.30
C ILE A 39 -10.47 -10.76 -10.01
N LYS A 40 -10.76 -9.47 -10.18
CA LYS A 40 -11.95 -8.98 -10.88
C LYS A 40 -12.02 -9.48 -12.33
N ASN A 41 -10.87 -9.51 -13.00
CA ASN A 41 -10.76 -9.97 -14.39
C ASN A 41 -10.65 -11.51 -14.53
N GLY A 42 -10.62 -12.25 -13.43
CA GLY A 42 -10.58 -13.72 -13.43
C GLY A 42 -9.30 -14.32 -14.00
N THR A 43 -8.17 -13.59 -13.99
CA THR A 43 -6.88 -14.09 -14.49
C THR A 43 -6.34 -15.22 -13.60
N GLU A 44 -5.42 -16.04 -14.14
CA GLU A 44 -4.75 -17.10 -13.36
C GLU A 44 -4.01 -16.51 -12.15
N LEU A 45 -3.32 -15.37 -12.33
CA LEU A 45 -2.66 -14.63 -11.25
C LEU A 45 -3.67 -14.17 -10.20
N GLY A 46 -4.83 -13.65 -10.63
CA GLY A 46 -5.89 -13.21 -9.72
C GLY A 46 -6.46 -14.36 -8.92
N GLN A 47 -6.68 -15.52 -9.51
CA GLN A 47 -7.18 -16.70 -8.82
C GLN A 47 -6.19 -17.21 -7.77
N LYS A 48 -4.90 -17.26 -8.10
CA LYS A 48 -3.84 -17.61 -7.14
C LYS A 48 -3.77 -16.59 -5.99
N ALA A 49 -3.73 -15.29 -6.29
CA ALA A 49 -3.65 -14.25 -5.28
C ALA A 49 -4.85 -14.25 -4.32
N LYS A 50 -6.07 -14.51 -4.85
CA LYS A 50 -7.30 -14.56 -4.06
C LYS A 50 -7.23 -15.56 -2.91
N THR A 51 -6.64 -16.74 -3.12
CA THR A 51 -6.54 -17.79 -2.09
C THR A 51 -5.75 -17.34 -0.86
N TYR A 52 -4.78 -16.45 -1.02
CA TYR A 52 -3.99 -15.87 0.07
C TYR A 52 -4.69 -14.64 0.67
N MET A 53 -5.14 -13.73 -0.18
CA MET A 53 -5.72 -12.44 0.26
C MET A 53 -6.99 -12.62 1.09
N ASP A 54 -7.89 -13.55 0.70
CA ASP A 54 -9.12 -13.84 1.46
C ASP A 54 -8.84 -14.40 2.86
N GLN A 55 -7.68 -15.00 3.06
CA GLN A 55 -7.22 -15.51 4.35
C GLN A 55 -6.39 -14.50 5.15
N GLY A 56 -6.12 -13.32 4.61
CA GLY A 56 -5.26 -12.29 5.21
C GLY A 56 -3.77 -12.60 5.15
N LEU A 57 -3.37 -13.55 4.29
CA LEU A 57 -1.98 -13.96 4.06
C LEU A 57 -1.33 -13.15 2.95
N LEU A 58 0.02 -13.17 2.89
CA LEU A 58 0.76 -12.60 1.77
C LEU A 58 0.73 -13.53 0.56
N VAL A 59 0.65 -12.93 -0.63
CA VAL A 59 0.90 -13.65 -1.89
C VAL A 59 2.38 -14.05 -1.93
N PRO A 60 2.74 -15.25 -2.42
CA PRO A 60 4.12 -15.72 -2.48
C PRO A 60 5.09 -14.69 -3.10
N ASP A 61 6.26 -14.54 -2.50
CA ASP A 61 7.25 -13.51 -2.84
C ASP A 61 7.62 -13.51 -4.33
N GLU A 62 7.85 -14.69 -4.92
CA GLU A 62 8.21 -14.84 -6.34
C GLU A 62 7.18 -14.16 -7.27
N LEU A 63 5.88 -14.39 -7.01
CA LEU A 63 4.82 -13.80 -7.83
C LEU A 63 4.73 -12.27 -7.70
N VAL A 64 5.02 -11.76 -6.51
CA VAL A 64 4.94 -10.32 -6.24
C VAL A 64 6.18 -9.61 -6.78
N VAL A 65 7.37 -10.18 -6.60
CA VAL A 65 8.64 -9.62 -7.06
C VAL A 65 8.64 -9.47 -8.57
N ASP A 66 8.32 -10.53 -9.32
CA ASP A 66 8.28 -10.49 -10.79
C ASP A 66 7.34 -9.39 -11.30
N LEU A 67 6.14 -9.30 -10.69
CA LEU A 67 5.15 -8.28 -11.05
C LEU A 67 5.65 -6.86 -10.81
N VAL A 68 6.31 -6.62 -9.68
CA VAL A 68 6.79 -5.28 -9.32
C VAL A 68 8.02 -4.90 -10.13
N VAL A 69 8.96 -5.81 -10.30
CA VAL A 69 10.18 -5.57 -11.11
C VAL A 69 9.80 -5.27 -12.56
N ASP A 70 8.86 -6.01 -13.16
CA ASP A 70 8.34 -5.67 -14.48
C ASP A 70 7.74 -4.26 -14.49
N ARG A 71 6.87 -3.93 -13.53
CA ARG A 71 6.15 -2.65 -13.48
C ARG A 71 7.07 -1.43 -13.31
N VAL A 72 8.09 -1.52 -12.46
CA VAL A 72 9.02 -0.39 -12.22
C VAL A 72 9.96 -0.12 -13.41
N ASN A 73 10.09 -1.07 -14.32
CA ASN A 73 10.85 -0.91 -15.55
C ASN A 73 10.09 -0.18 -16.68
N HIS A 74 8.80 0.10 -16.51
CA HIS A 74 8.03 0.85 -17.50
C HIS A 74 8.52 2.30 -17.60
N GLU A 75 8.28 2.91 -18.77
CA GLU A 75 8.79 4.24 -19.11
C GLU A 75 8.29 5.34 -18.16
N ASP A 76 7.05 5.24 -17.68
CA ASP A 76 6.44 6.18 -16.74
C ASP A 76 7.10 6.16 -15.34
N CYS A 77 7.85 5.11 -15.02
CA CYS A 77 8.58 4.97 -13.76
C CYS A 77 9.99 5.58 -13.77
N ARG A 78 10.47 6.10 -14.91
CA ARG A 78 11.84 6.63 -15.04
C ARG A 78 12.14 7.77 -14.08
N ASN A 79 11.17 8.67 -13.85
CA ASN A 79 11.33 9.82 -12.97
C ASN A 79 11.08 9.49 -11.49
N GLY A 80 10.64 8.29 -11.19
CA GLY A 80 10.32 7.81 -9.86
C GLY A 80 8.95 7.15 -9.79
N TYR A 81 8.60 6.70 -8.59
CA TYR A 81 7.32 6.04 -8.29
C TYR A 81 7.11 5.93 -6.78
N VAL A 82 5.88 5.63 -6.39
CA VAL A 82 5.52 5.26 -5.01
C VAL A 82 5.04 3.81 -5.02
N LEU A 83 5.73 2.93 -4.27
CA LEU A 83 5.31 1.55 -4.02
C LEU A 83 4.42 1.50 -2.78
N ASP A 84 3.23 0.93 -2.92
CA ASP A 84 2.28 0.70 -1.83
C ASP A 84 1.95 -0.80 -1.73
N GLY A 85 2.24 -1.36 -0.57
CA GLY A 85 2.04 -2.78 -0.30
C GLY A 85 3.13 -3.70 -0.84
N PHE A 86 4.28 -3.16 -1.19
CA PHE A 86 5.53 -3.86 -1.53
C PHE A 86 6.73 -2.98 -1.20
N PRO A 87 7.83 -3.53 -0.64
CA PRO A 87 7.95 -4.92 -0.16
C PRO A 87 7.14 -5.17 1.12
N ARG A 88 6.85 -6.43 1.41
CA ARG A 88 6.24 -6.88 2.67
C ARG A 88 7.07 -7.89 3.43
N THR A 89 8.16 -8.38 2.85
CA THR A 89 9.11 -9.30 3.46
C THR A 89 10.54 -8.86 3.16
N ILE A 90 11.50 -9.30 3.97
CA ILE A 90 12.93 -9.02 3.72
C ILE A 90 13.36 -9.57 2.35
N PRO A 91 13.05 -10.82 1.96
CA PRO A 91 13.38 -11.30 0.62
C PRO A 91 12.85 -10.43 -0.52
N GLN A 92 11.64 -9.88 -0.39
CA GLN A 92 11.10 -8.94 -1.39
C GLN A 92 11.92 -7.64 -1.45
N ALA A 93 12.35 -7.11 -0.30
CA ALA A 93 13.16 -5.90 -0.24
C ALA A 93 14.55 -6.11 -0.87
N GLU A 94 15.19 -7.24 -0.57
CA GLU A 94 16.47 -7.62 -1.16
C GLU A 94 16.39 -7.79 -2.68
N ALA A 95 15.35 -8.47 -3.17
CA ALA A 95 15.12 -8.65 -4.59
C ALA A 95 14.88 -7.31 -5.32
N LEU A 96 14.14 -6.38 -4.70
CA LEU A 96 13.96 -5.03 -5.24
C LEU A 96 15.29 -4.27 -5.31
N ASP A 97 16.08 -4.33 -4.25
CA ASP A 97 17.38 -3.66 -4.20
C ASP A 97 18.34 -4.18 -5.26
N GLU A 98 18.39 -5.51 -5.46
CA GLU A 98 19.18 -6.14 -6.52
C GLU A 98 18.75 -5.70 -7.92
N ALA A 99 17.45 -5.73 -8.18
CA ALA A 99 16.90 -5.29 -9.45
C ALA A 99 17.21 -3.81 -9.75
N LEU A 100 17.09 -2.93 -8.76
CA LEU A 100 17.40 -1.51 -8.91
C LEU A 100 18.91 -1.26 -9.06
N ALA A 101 19.75 -1.99 -8.31
CA ALA A 101 21.20 -1.88 -8.41
C ALA A 101 21.69 -2.25 -9.81
N GLY A 102 21.10 -3.26 -10.46
CA GLY A 102 21.37 -3.61 -11.85
C GLY A 102 21.10 -2.48 -12.85
N LEU A 103 20.25 -1.52 -12.47
CA LEU A 103 19.91 -0.32 -13.25
C LEU A 103 20.70 0.93 -12.79
N GLY A 104 21.63 0.81 -11.84
CA GLY A 104 22.32 1.94 -11.22
C GLY A 104 21.39 2.83 -10.36
N GLN A 105 20.31 2.28 -9.85
CA GLN A 105 19.26 2.97 -9.11
C GLN A 105 19.16 2.42 -7.67
N ARG A 106 18.43 3.12 -6.83
CA ARG A 106 18.14 2.70 -5.46
C ARG A 106 16.80 3.30 -5.00
N VAL A 107 16.26 2.78 -3.92
CA VAL A 107 15.17 3.42 -3.17
C VAL A 107 15.69 4.68 -2.50
N ASP A 108 14.96 5.78 -2.60
CA ASP A 108 15.33 7.06 -2.00
C ASP A 108 14.77 7.19 -0.57
N TYR A 109 13.51 6.78 -0.36
CA TYR A 109 12.82 6.88 0.93
C TYR A 109 11.95 5.66 1.20
N ALA A 110 11.93 5.20 2.45
CA ALA A 110 10.95 4.28 3.00
C ALA A 110 10.14 5.02 4.07
N ILE A 111 8.85 5.28 3.82
CA ILE A 111 7.98 6.06 4.70
C ILE A 111 7.11 5.10 5.50
N ASN A 112 7.35 5.02 6.81
CA ASN A 112 6.54 4.25 7.74
C ASN A 112 5.42 5.12 8.32
N VAL A 113 4.17 4.78 8.00
CA VAL A 113 2.99 5.40 8.59
C VAL A 113 2.60 4.58 9.82
N GLU A 114 2.94 5.09 11.00
CA GLU A 114 2.74 4.38 12.26
C GLU A 114 1.34 4.64 12.83
N VAL A 115 0.65 3.55 13.18
CA VAL A 115 -0.69 3.58 13.77
C VAL A 115 -0.84 2.39 14.71
N PRO A 116 -1.28 2.59 15.97
CA PRO A 116 -1.55 1.50 16.91
C PRO A 116 -2.60 0.52 16.42
N ASP A 117 -2.43 -0.77 16.75
CA ASP A 117 -3.29 -1.87 16.28
C ASP A 117 -4.77 -1.66 16.61
N GLU A 118 -5.09 -1.12 17.78
CA GLU A 118 -6.48 -0.81 18.18
C GLU A 118 -7.15 0.18 17.22
N ASN A 119 -6.40 1.18 16.73
CA ASN A 119 -6.88 2.14 15.75
C ASN A 119 -7.03 1.48 14.36
N ILE A 120 -6.17 0.53 14.03
CA ILE A 120 -6.24 -0.23 12.78
C ILE A 120 -7.55 -1.02 12.68
N VAL A 121 -7.92 -1.75 13.73
CA VAL A 121 -9.17 -2.54 13.75
C VAL A 121 -10.38 -1.63 13.48
N ASN A 122 -10.43 -0.47 14.13
CA ASN A 122 -11.50 0.51 13.93
C ASN A 122 -11.51 1.07 12.50
N ARG A 123 -10.34 1.41 11.95
CA ARG A 123 -10.21 1.93 10.58
C ARG A 123 -10.62 0.91 9.52
N MET A 124 -10.22 -0.36 9.69
CA MET A 124 -10.51 -1.40 8.73
C MET A 124 -12.01 -1.70 8.65
N SER A 125 -12.72 -1.73 9.78
CA SER A 125 -14.17 -1.96 9.83
C SER A 125 -14.97 -0.84 9.16
N GLY A 126 -14.47 0.39 9.18
CA GLY A 126 -15.10 1.56 8.55
C GLY A 126 -14.72 1.76 7.09
N ARG A 127 -13.73 1.03 6.55
CA ARG A 127 -13.30 1.17 5.17
C ARG A 127 -14.35 0.67 4.18
N ARG A 128 -14.48 1.40 3.07
CA ARG A 128 -15.32 1.03 1.94
C ARG A 128 -14.51 1.12 0.65
N ALA A 129 -14.77 0.23 -0.28
CA ALA A 129 -14.12 0.22 -1.58
C ALA A 129 -15.16 0.16 -2.69
N CYS A 130 -14.95 0.95 -3.75
CA CYS A 130 -15.79 0.90 -4.92
C CYS A 130 -15.50 -0.37 -5.74
N VAL A 131 -16.57 -1.10 -6.09
CA VAL A 131 -16.47 -2.34 -6.88
C VAL A 131 -16.01 -2.08 -8.31
N ASP A 132 -16.26 -0.87 -8.84
CA ASP A 132 -15.99 -0.52 -10.23
C ASP A 132 -14.60 0.08 -10.43
N CYS A 133 -14.28 1.17 -9.73
CA CYS A 133 -13.02 1.91 -9.92
C CYS A 133 -11.97 1.67 -8.84
N GLY A 134 -12.27 0.91 -7.78
CA GLY A 134 -11.34 0.62 -6.69
C GLY A 134 -11.07 1.79 -5.73
N ALA A 135 -11.74 2.94 -5.90
CA ALA A 135 -11.62 4.08 -4.99
C ALA A 135 -11.96 3.65 -3.55
N THR A 136 -11.20 4.18 -2.59
CA THR A 136 -11.33 3.81 -1.18
C THR A 136 -11.84 4.99 -0.38
N TYR A 137 -12.81 4.73 0.48
CA TYR A 137 -13.45 5.68 1.39
C TYR A 137 -13.47 5.14 2.81
N HIS A 138 -13.88 5.98 3.74
CA HIS A 138 -14.10 5.57 5.12
C HIS A 138 -15.34 6.26 5.67
N ILE A 139 -16.21 5.49 6.35
CA ILE A 139 -17.51 5.98 6.84
C ILE A 139 -17.42 7.18 7.78
N VAL A 140 -16.26 7.39 8.44
CA VAL A 140 -16.01 8.50 9.38
C VAL A 140 -14.94 9.46 8.84
N TYR A 141 -13.76 8.96 8.45
CA TYR A 141 -12.59 9.80 8.13
C TYR A 141 -12.58 10.35 6.69
N ALA A 142 -13.25 9.68 5.77
CA ALA A 142 -13.37 10.11 4.38
C ALA A 142 -14.71 9.60 3.80
N PRO A 143 -15.87 10.10 4.28
CA PRO A 143 -17.17 9.68 3.81
C PRO A 143 -17.42 10.15 2.37
N THR A 144 -18.26 9.41 1.66
CA THR A 144 -18.76 9.84 0.35
C THR A 144 -19.87 10.88 0.49
N LYS A 145 -20.11 11.65 -0.56
CA LYS A 145 -21.17 12.66 -0.61
C LYS A 145 -22.57 12.05 -0.49
N GLU A 146 -22.75 10.89 -1.09
CA GLU A 146 -23.95 10.08 -1.01
C GLU A 146 -23.60 8.70 -0.43
N GLU A 147 -24.37 8.24 0.54
CA GLU A 147 -24.10 7.00 1.25
C GLU A 147 -24.05 5.79 0.31
N ASN A 148 -22.99 4.98 0.42
CA ASN A 148 -22.72 3.78 -0.39
C ASN A 148 -22.56 4.03 -1.90
N VAL A 149 -22.39 5.30 -2.34
CA VAL A 149 -22.14 5.67 -3.73
C VAL A 149 -20.74 6.25 -3.88
N CYS A 150 -20.00 5.78 -4.88
CA CYS A 150 -18.64 6.27 -5.18
C CYS A 150 -18.68 7.68 -5.77
N ASP A 151 -17.95 8.63 -5.19
CA ASP A 151 -17.88 10.00 -5.71
C ASP A 151 -17.21 10.09 -7.09
N ASN A 152 -16.36 9.10 -7.46
CA ASN A 152 -15.60 9.14 -8.71
C ASN A 152 -16.36 8.55 -9.92
N CYS A 153 -17.09 7.45 -9.70
CA CYS A 153 -17.72 6.72 -10.81
C CYS A 153 -19.17 6.32 -10.56
N HIS A 154 -19.75 6.74 -9.42
CA HIS A 154 -21.11 6.42 -8.98
C HIS A 154 -21.39 4.92 -8.79
N GLY A 155 -20.35 4.07 -8.78
CA GLY A 155 -20.47 2.64 -8.48
C GLY A 155 -20.73 2.37 -6.99
N SER A 156 -21.17 1.16 -6.68
CA SER A 156 -21.47 0.75 -5.31
C SER A 156 -20.22 0.58 -4.45
N LEU A 157 -20.36 0.87 -3.15
CA LEU A 157 -19.30 0.67 -2.17
C LEU A 157 -19.56 -0.58 -1.35
N ILE A 158 -18.49 -1.34 -1.08
CA ILE A 158 -18.53 -2.55 -0.25
C ILE A 158 -17.46 -2.54 0.83
N LEU A 159 -17.68 -3.29 1.90
CA LEU A 159 -16.61 -3.75 2.78
C LEU A 159 -15.84 -4.84 2.05
N ARG A 160 -14.51 -4.75 2.00
CA ARG A 160 -13.68 -5.79 1.38
C ARG A 160 -13.72 -7.08 2.21
N GLU A 161 -13.57 -8.23 1.58
CA GLU A 161 -13.49 -9.53 2.27
C GLU A 161 -12.31 -9.57 3.26
N ASP A 162 -11.17 -8.98 2.89
CA ASP A 162 -9.98 -8.90 3.72
C ASP A 162 -10.05 -7.82 4.82
N ASP A 163 -11.17 -7.11 4.96
CA ASP A 163 -11.44 -6.13 6.03
C ASP A 163 -12.43 -6.65 7.09
N LYS A 164 -12.84 -7.90 6.99
CA LYS A 164 -13.64 -8.54 8.03
C LYS A 164 -12.82 -8.68 9.33
N PRO A 165 -13.42 -8.53 10.52
CA PRO A 165 -12.69 -8.48 11.80
C PRO A 165 -11.74 -9.66 12.02
N GLU A 166 -12.19 -10.88 11.70
CA GLU A 166 -11.37 -12.09 11.81
C GLU A 166 -10.16 -12.09 10.86
N THR A 167 -10.30 -11.48 9.68
CA THR A 167 -9.22 -11.37 8.70
C THR A 167 -8.26 -10.25 9.08
N VAL A 168 -8.77 -9.15 9.62
CA VAL A 168 -7.95 -8.00 10.08
C VAL A 168 -6.94 -8.46 11.14
N GLN A 169 -7.36 -9.25 12.13
CA GLN A 169 -6.44 -9.76 13.16
C GLN A 169 -5.34 -10.63 12.57
N LYS A 170 -5.67 -11.51 11.61
CA LYS A 170 -4.66 -12.31 10.91
C LYS A 170 -3.68 -11.44 10.14
N ARG A 171 -4.17 -10.41 9.46
CA ARG A 171 -3.32 -9.46 8.71
C ARG A 171 -2.38 -8.68 9.62
N LEU A 172 -2.81 -8.31 10.83
CA LEU A 172 -1.94 -7.68 11.83
C LEU A 172 -0.85 -8.64 12.30
N ASN A 173 -1.19 -9.90 12.59
CA ASN A 173 -0.20 -10.90 12.98
C ASN A 173 0.84 -11.10 11.87
N VAL A 174 0.40 -11.27 10.62
CA VAL A 174 1.30 -11.39 9.45
C VAL A 174 2.15 -10.12 9.26
N TYR A 175 1.59 -8.94 9.48
CA TYR A 175 2.33 -7.69 9.42
C TYR A 175 3.46 -7.65 10.46
N HIS A 176 3.18 -7.95 11.72
CA HIS A 176 4.18 -7.94 12.79
C HIS A 176 5.27 -8.97 12.56
N GLU A 177 4.91 -10.15 12.08
CA GLU A 177 5.85 -11.24 11.85
C GLU A 177 6.74 -11.02 10.62
N GLN A 178 6.17 -10.56 9.51
CA GLN A 178 6.84 -10.60 8.20
C GLN A 178 7.19 -9.22 7.64
N THR A 179 6.39 -8.18 7.95
CA THR A 179 6.54 -6.85 7.34
C THR A 179 7.20 -5.83 8.27
N GLN A 180 6.89 -5.87 9.55
CA GLN A 180 7.47 -4.95 10.53
C GLN A 180 9.01 -5.01 10.57
N PRO A 181 9.69 -6.14 10.38
CA PRO A 181 11.16 -6.20 10.29
C PRO A 181 11.77 -5.32 9.18
N LEU A 182 10.98 -4.90 8.19
CA LEU A 182 11.43 -3.93 7.17
C LEU A 182 11.76 -2.55 7.75
N ILE A 183 11.21 -2.19 8.90
CA ILE A 183 11.51 -0.94 9.59
C ILE A 183 13.00 -0.92 9.94
N ASP A 184 13.50 -1.98 10.58
CA ASP A 184 14.92 -2.11 10.92
C ASP A 184 15.79 -2.15 9.65
N TYR A 185 15.37 -2.92 8.64
CA TYR A 185 16.07 -3.02 7.36
C TYR A 185 16.32 -1.67 6.68
N TYR A 186 15.28 -0.81 6.63
CA TYR A 186 15.41 0.53 6.03
C TYR A 186 16.01 1.57 6.98
N THR A 187 15.97 1.34 8.30
CA THR A 187 16.70 2.14 9.29
C THR A 187 18.21 1.95 9.11
N GLU A 188 18.68 0.71 8.97
CA GLU A 188 20.07 0.40 8.69
C GLU A 188 20.58 1.04 7.40
N LYS A 189 19.73 1.10 6.39
CA LYS A 189 19.99 1.80 5.11
C LYS A 189 19.92 3.33 5.20
N LYS A 190 19.49 3.88 6.33
CA LYS A 190 19.36 5.34 6.59
C LYS A 190 18.43 6.06 5.63
N ILE A 191 17.36 5.39 5.18
CA ILE A 191 16.32 5.92 4.30
C ILE A 191 14.93 5.83 4.90
N LEU A 192 14.80 5.31 6.14
CA LEU A 192 13.52 5.26 6.85
C LEU A 192 13.10 6.67 7.31
N VAL A 193 11.82 6.97 7.12
CA VAL A 193 11.12 8.14 7.64
C VAL A 193 9.88 7.65 8.36
N GLU A 194 9.73 8.02 9.62
CA GLU A 194 8.54 7.67 10.41
C GLU A 194 7.59 8.87 10.49
N VAL A 195 6.31 8.62 10.28
CA VAL A 195 5.25 9.63 10.42
C VAL A 195 4.09 9.08 11.25
N ASP A 196 3.56 9.92 12.12
CA ASP A 196 2.38 9.58 12.93
C ASP A 196 1.13 9.54 12.06
N GLY A 197 0.62 8.33 11.82
CA GLY A 197 -0.60 8.10 11.06
C GLY A 197 -1.89 8.27 11.86
N THR A 198 -1.83 8.66 13.13
CA THR A 198 -3.03 8.84 13.98
C THR A 198 -3.69 10.21 13.80
N VAL A 199 -2.94 11.19 13.28
CA VAL A 199 -3.42 12.56 13.00
C VAL A 199 -4.21 12.63 11.68
N ASP A 200 -4.72 13.81 11.36
CA ASP A 200 -5.51 14.02 10.14
C ASP A 200 -4.70 13.75 8.86
N ILE A 201 -5.41 13.33 7.80
CA ILE A 201 -4.79 12.95 6.51
C ILE A 201 -3.89 14.04 5.96
N GLU A 202 -4.28 15.33 6.09
CA GLU A 202 -3.52 16.47 5.59
C GLU A 202 -2.27 16.70 6.43
N ASP A 203 -2.33 16.52 7.75
CA ASP A 203 -1.18 16.67 8.65
C ASP A 203 -0.14 15.57 8.40
N VAL A 204 -0.58 14.31 8.22
CA VAL A 204 0.31 13.22 7.79
C VAL A 204 1.00 13.58 6.48
N PHE A 205 0.23 14.07 5.50
CA PHE A 205 0.77 14.46 4.20
C PHE A 205 1.78 15.59 4.30
N ALA A 206 1.48 16.63 5.09
CA ALA A 206 2.40 17.74 5.33
C ALA A 206 3.71 17.28 5.97
N ALA A 207 3.65 16.36 6.95
CA ALA A 207 4.83 15.77 7.56
C ALA A 207 5.70 15.02 6.53
N ILE A 208 5.08 14.24 5.64
CA ILE A 208 5.78 13.54 4.55
C ILE A 208 6.44 14.54 3.59
N VAL A 209 5.72 15.57 3.14
CA VAL A 209 6.25 16.58 2.22
C VAL A 209 7.41 17.36 2.80
N ASN A 210 7.38 17.66 4.11
CA ASN A 210 8.50 18.32 4.79
C ASN A 210 9.81 17.52 4.70
N VAL A 211 9.73 16.21 4.63
CA VAL A 211 10.92 15.34 4.50
C VAL A 211 11.33 15.18 3.04
N LEU A 212 10.36 15.00 2.14
CA LEU A 212 10.64 14.76 0.72
C LEU A 212 11.13 16.02 -0.02
N GLY A 213 10.84 17.20 0.50
CA GLY A 213 11.12 18.49 -0.13
C GLY A 213 10.05 18.92 -1.15
N GLU A 214 10.18 20.13 -1.65
CA GLU A 214 9.30 20.68 -2.68
C GLU A 214 9.62 20.16 -4.08
#